data_563a6977e7731a26c959dfc9bb82dfd1
#
_entry.id   563a6977e7731a26c959dfc9bb82dfd1
#
_cell.length_a   1.000
_cell.length_b   1.000
_cell.length_c   1.000
_cell.angle_alpha   90.00
_cell.angle_beta   90.00
_cell.angle_gamma   90.00
#
_symmetry.space_group_name_H-M   'P 1'
#
loop_
_entity.id
_entity.type
_entity.pdbx_description
1 polymer ?
#
loop_
_entity_poly.entity_id
_entity_poly.type
_entity_poly.pdbx_seq_one_letter_code
_entity_poly.pdbx_strand_id
1 'polypeptide(L)'
;MRIVNIFAYRLFAFHDAGEVDNEYDRLLDLWTDTEYVREFLLANKQDIPKHESIEQYIRYIREDAIAIDEQLITITEEENEKLSYFFQPLHNSEYQVKILSLQKGRQNCLRLYAIKIDDDTFVITGGAIKLPLHHLMIERAHTLKELQKIKKAQDYLRANEIIDEDSFFEFLNNKSHD
;
A
#
# COMPACT_ATOMS: atom_id res chain seq x y z
N MET A 1 0.81 14.54 -9.56
CA MET A 1 1.31 13.35 -8.84
C MET A 1 2.79 13.57 -8.55
N ARG A 2 3.24 13.28 -7.34
CA ARG A 2 4.66 13.31 -6.91
C ARG A 2 4.94 12.09 -6.03
N ILE A 3 6.22 11.82 -5.80
CA ILE A 3 6.67 10.73 -4.92
C ILE A 3 7.34 11.38 -3.72
N VAL A 4 6.98 10.93 -2.52
CA VAL A 4 7.53 11.45 -1.26
C VAL A 4 8.18 10.32 -0.47
N ASN A 5 9.29 10.62 0.21
CA ASN A 5 9.92 9.68 1.12
C ASN A 5 9.08 9.54 2.39
N ILE A 6 8.85 8.29 2.82
CA ILE A 6 8.16 7.98 4.07
C ILE A 6 9.18 7.56 5.12
N PHE A 7 9.97 6.51 4.85
CA PHE A 7 10.96 6.00 5.79
C PHE A 7 12.31 5.73 5.11
N ALA A 8 13.36 6.29 5.68
CA ALA A 8 14.76 5.97 5.44
C ALA A 8 15.23 5.96 3.97
N TYR A 9 14.55 6.66 3.07
CA TYR A 9 14.77 6.62 1.62
C TYR A 9 14.69 5.20 1.03
N ARG A 10 13.91 4.33 1.67
CA ARG A 10 13.61 2.95 1.24
C ARG A 10 12.13 2.79 0.93
N LEU A 11 11.25 3.41 1.73
CA LEU A 11 9.82 3.40 1.53
C LEU A 11 9.33 4.78 1.13
N PHE A 12 8.67 4.83 -0.01
CA PHE A 12 8.08 6.02 -0.60
C PHE A 12 6.57 5.85 -0.76
N ALA A 13 5.86 6.95 -1.00
CA ALA A 13 4.45 6.91 -1.35
C ALA A 13 4.13 7.94 -2.44
N PHE A 14 3.10 7.65 -3.23
CA PHE A 14 2.52 8.63 -4.11
C PHE A 14 1.74 9.69 -3.33
N HIS A 15 1.82 10.91 -3.82
CA HIS A 15 1.03 12.03 -3.35
C HIS A 15 0.35 12.66 -4.57
N ASP A 16 -0.97 12.56 -4.65
CA ASP A 16 -1.73 13.14 -5.75
C ASP A 16 -1.85 14.66 -5.63
N ALA A 17 -1.91 15.33 -6.77
CA ALA A 17 -2.08 16.77 -6.80
C ALA A 17 -3.48 17.15 -6.26
N GLY A 18 -3.49 18.05 -5.29
CA GLY A 18 -4.72 18.49 -4.62
C GLY A 18 -5.12 17.71 -3.38
N GLU A 19 -4.46 16.59 -3.09
CA GLU A 19 -4.61 15.90 -1.82
C GLU A 19 -3.73 16.55 -0.74
N VAL A 20 -4.19 16.46 0.52
CA VAL A 20 -3.44 16.98 1.68
C VAL A 20 -2.30 16.02 2.02
N ASP A 21 -2.60 14.72 2.02
CA ASP A 21 -1.71 13.67 2.47
C ASP A 21 -1.24 12.80 1.31
N ASN A 22 -0.08 12.16 1.48
CA ASN A 22 0.34 11.08 0.61
C ASN A 22 -0.50 9.81 0.88
N GLU A 23 -0.39 8.82 0.00
CA GLU A 23 -1.19 7.59 0.10
C GLU A 23 -0.98 6.80 1.38
N TYR A 24 0.23 6.81 1.95
CA TYR A 24 0.51 6.09 3.19
C TYR A 24 -0.19 6.74 4.39
N ASP A 25 0.01 8.04 4.60
CA ASP A 25 -0.60 8.76 5.70
C ASP A 25 -2.12 8.76 5.59
N ARG A 26 -2.66 8.98 4.38
CA ARG A 26 -4.11 8.91 4.11
C ARG A 26 -4.71 7.56 4.52
N LEU A 27 -4.03 6.45 4.22
CA LEU A 27 -4.52 5.12 4.57
C LEU A 27 -4.48 4.86 6.07
N LEU A 28 -3.41 5.25 6.75
CA LEU A 28 -3.32 5.10 8.20
C LEU A 28 -4.41 5.93 8.92
N ASP A 29 -4.65 7.15 8.46
CA ASP A 29 -5.71 7.99 9.01
C ASP A 29 -7.09 7.35 8.82
N LEU A 30 -7.40 6.85 7.63
CA LEU A 30 -8.68 6.17 7.36
C LEU A 30 -8.84 4.88 8.18
N TRP A 31 -7.80 4.06 8.27
CA TRP A 31 -7.89 2.76 8.97
C TRP A 31 -7.91 2.91 10.50
N THR A 32 -7.45 4.03 11.02
CA THR A 32 -7.55 4.36 12.45
C THR A 32 -8.77 5.21 12.81
N ASP A 33 -9.47 5.75 11.82
CA ASP A 33 -10.73 6.48 12.01
C ASP A 33 -11.88 5.48 12.26
N THR A 34 -12.39 5.48 13.49
CA THR A 34 -13.46 4.56 13.92
C THR A 34 -14.75 4.75 13.13
N GLU A 35 -15.11 5.98 12.77
CA GLU A 35 -16.34 6.27 12.01
C GLU A 35 -16.24 5.75 10.58
N TYR A 36 -15.13 6.06 9.89
CA TYR A 36 -14.86 5.55 8.55
C TYR A 36 -14.87 4.02 8.50
N VAL A 37 -14.16 3.36 9.42
CA VAL A 37 -14.10 1.89 9.48
C VAL A 37 -15.48 1.30 9.75
N ARG A 38 -16.28 1.89 10.64
CA ARG A 38 -17.65 1.46 10.92
C ARG A 38 -18.54 1.55 9.68
N GLU A 39 -18.52 2.68 8.98
CA GLU A 39 -19.30 2.87 7.74
C GLU A 39 -18.90 1.87 6.67
N PHE A 40 -17.58 1.65 6.49
CA PHE A 40 -17.07 0.64 5.56
C PHE A 40 -17.57 -0.77 5.89
N LEU A 41 -17.51 -1.18 7.16
CA LEU A 41 -17.96 -2.50 7.61
C LEU A 41 -19.46 -2.68 7.45
N LEU A 42 -20.26 -1.66 7.73
CA LEU A 42 -21.71 -1.68 7.52
C LEU A 42 -22.06 -1.83 6.04
N ALA A 43 -21.37 -1.12 5.16
CA ALA A 43 -21.56 -1.22 3.71
C ALA A 43 -21.12 -2.58 3.12
N ASN A 44 -20.21 -3.30 3.78
CA ASN A 44 -19.66 -4.59 3.35
C ASN A 44 -19.98 -5.73 4.32
N LYS A 45 -21.09 -5.65 5.03
CA LYS A 45 -21.48 -6.62 6.08
C LYS A 45 -21.58 -8.06 5.57
N GLN A 46 -21.89 -8.26 4.28
CA GLN A 46 -21.96 -9.58 3.64
C GLN A 46 -20.59 -10.30 3.62
N ASP A 47 -19.49 -9.57 3.75
CA ASP A 47 -18.14 -10.11 3.72
C ASP A 47 -17.60 -10.45 5.12
N ILE A 48 -18.41 -10.24 6.17
CA ILE A 48 -18.09 -10.58 7.56
C ILE A 48 -18.80 -11.87 7.94
N PRO A 49 -18.11 -12.84 8.58
CA PRO A 49 -18.76 -14.04 9.09
C PRO A 49 -19.89 -13.71 10.08
N LYS A 50 -21.02 -14.43 9.99
CA LYS A 50 -22.25 -14.14 10.75
C LYS A 50 -22.09 -14.18 12.28
N HIS A 51 -21.09 -14.91 12.77
CA HIS A 51 -20.81 -15.05 14.21
C HIS A 51 -19.86 -13.98 14.75
N GLU A 52 -19.37 -13.07 13.90
CA GLU A 52 -18.45 -11.99 14.28
C GLU A 52 -19.15 -10.63 14.25
N SER A 53 -18.68 -9.69 15.10
CA SER A 53 -19.29 -8.37 15.24
C SER A 53 -18.52 -7.30 14.50
N ILE A 54 -19.24 -6.23 14.13
CA ILE A 54 -18.63 -5.03 13.53
C ILE A 54 -17.64 -4.37 14.50
N GLU A 55 -17.96 -4.32 15.78
CA GLU A 55 -17.09 -3.73 16.82
C GLU A 55 -15.75 -4.47 16.95
N GLN A 56 -15.76 -5.80 16.81
CA GLN A 56 -14.52 -6.58 16.76
C GLN A 56 -13.66 -6.20 15.55
N TYR A 57 -14.28 -6.07 14.37
CA TYR A 57 -13.54 -5.69 13.15
C TYR A 57 -13.02 -4.25 13.19
N ILE A 58 -13.75 -3.30 13.76
CA ILE A 58 -13.25 -1.96 13.99
C ILE A 58 -11.94 -2.00 14.78
N ARG A 59 -11.93 -2.77 15.88
CA ARG A 59 -10.73 -2.91 16.72
C ARG A 59 -9.60 -3.60 15.93
N TYR A 60 -9.86 -4.71 15.26
CA TYR A 60 -8.86 -5.44 14.48
C TYR A 60 -8.23 -4.58 13.39
N ILE A 61 -9.03 -3.84 12.63
CA ILE A 61 -8.52 -2.98 11.55
C ILE A 61 -7.63 -1.87 12.11
N ARG A 62 -8.01 -1.25 13.22
CA ARG A 62 -7.20 -0.20 13.86
C ARG A 62 -5.89 -0.77 14.43
N GLU A 63 -5.93 -1.91 15.09
CA GLU A 63 -4.75 -2.62 15.59
C GLU A 63 -3.83 -3.04 14.44
N ASP A 64 -4.40 -3.55 13.36
CA ASP A 64 -3.64 -3.93 12.16
C ASP A 64 -2.96 -2.73 11.50
N ALA A 65 -3.61 -1.56 11.45
CA ALA A 65 -3.01 -0.34 10.91
C ALA A 65 -1.78 0.09 11.73
N ILE A 66 -1.89 0.07 13.06
CA ILE A 66 -0.78 0.36 13.97
C ILE A 66 0.35 -0.67 13.78
N ALA A 67 0.01 -1.96 13.66
CA ALA A 67 0.99 -3.02 13.46
C ALA A 67 1.74 -2.90 12.14
N ILE A 68 1.08 -2.48 11.05
CA ILE A 68 1.74 -2.18 9.77
C ILE A 68 2.75 -1.05 9.92
N ASP A 69 2.34 0.04 10.56
CA ASP A 69 3.20 1.21 10.75
C ASP A 69 4.46 0.85 11.56
N GLU A 70 4.29 0.21 12.71
CA GLU A 70 5.39 -0.25 13.55
C GLU A 70 6.31 -1.24 12.82
N GLN A 71 5.75 -2.18 12.05
CA GLN A 71 6.53 -3.15 11.29
C GLN A 71 7.36 -2.48 10.19
N LEU A 72 6.78 -1.54 9.44
CA LEU A 72 7.47 -0.83 8.37
C LEU A 72 8.58 0.10 8.92
N ILE A 73 8.34 0.77 10.04
CA ILE A 73 9.36 1.54 10.75
C ILE A 73 10.53 0.61 11.13
N THR A 74 10.24 -0.50 11.80
CA THR A 74 11.26 -1.45 12.24
C THR A 74 12.10 -1.98 11.07
N ILE A 75 11.44 -2.45 9.99
CA ILE A 75 12.14 -2.97 8.80
C ILE A 75 13.04 -1.90 8.18
N THR A 76 12.61 -0.65 8.13
CA THR A 76 13.37 0.42 7.48
C THR A 76 14.51 0.97 8.34
N GLU A 77 14.45 0.81 9.66
CA GLU A 77 15.51 1.18 10.61
C GLU A 77 16.58 0.10 10.75
N GLU A 78 16.26 -1.16 10.52
CA GLU A 78 17.16 -2.30 10.67
C GLU A 78 17.97 -2.56 9.38
N GLU A 79 19.30 -2.54 9.45
CA GLU A 79 20.17 -2.72 8.27
C GLU A 79 20.03 -4.10 7.61
N ASN A 80 19.71 -5.14 8.39
CA ASN A 80 19.59 -6.52 7.90
C ASN A 80 18.16 -6.89 7.46
N GLU A 81 17.19 -6.04 7.69
CA GLU A 81 15.80 -6.24 7.29
C GLU A 81 15.52 -5.63 5.92
N LYS A 82 14.69 -6.30 5.13
CA LYS A 82 14.33 -5.86 3.78
C LYS A 82 12.83 -5.69 3.63
N LEU A 83 12.42 -4.63 2.92
CA LEU A 83 11.02 -4.39 2.58
C LEU A 83 10.42 -5.52 1.75
N SER A 84 11.22 -6.26 0.99
CA SER A 84 10.78 -7.48 0.28
C SER A 84 10.33 -8.62 1.21
N TYR A 85 10.60 -8.56 2.50
CA TYR A 85 10.04 -9.50 3.48
C TYR A 85 8.58 -9.17 3.82
N PHE A 86 8.19 -7.91 3.75
CA PHE A 86 6.80 -7.47 3.94
C PHE A 86 6.00 -7.50 2.64
N PHE A 87 6.55 -6.97 1.55
CA PHE A 87 5.89 -6.93 0.25
C PHE A 87 6.16 -8.19 -0.57
N GLN A 88 5.09 -8.78 -1.12
CA GLN A 88 5.13 -9.96 -1.97
C GLN A 88 4.49 -9.65 -3.33
N PRO A 89 4.87 -10.32 -4.42
CA PRO A 89 4.23 -10.15 -5.72
C PRO A 89 2.71 -10.30 -5.64
N LEU A 90 1.99 -9.41 -6.31
CA LEU A 90 0.52 -9.41 -6.30
C LEU A 90 -0.06 -10.68 -6.95
N HIS A 91 0.65 -11.25 -7.92
CA HIS A 91 0.31 -12.51 -8.59
C HIS A 91 1.39 -13.57 -8.31
N ASN A 92 0.99 -14.71 -7.77
CA ASN A 92 1.89 -15.80 -7.40
C ASN A 92 2.64 -16.46 -8.58
N SER A 93 2.27 -16.17 -9.83
CA SER A 93 2.90 -16.74 -11.03
C SER A 93 4.22 -16.08 -11.43
N GLU A 94 4.59 -14.96 -10.84
CA GLU A 94 5.83 -14.25 -11.15
C GLU A 94 6.85 -14.46 -10.04
N TYR A 95 7.60 -15.55 -10.11
CA TYR A 95 8.73 -15.82 -9.21
C TYR A 95 9.95 -14.91 -9.47
N GLN A 96 9.94 -14.14 -10.54
CA GLN A 96 11.02 -13.21 -10.83
C GLN A 96 10.72 -11.84 -10.25
N VAL A 97 11.64 -11.38 -9.45
CA VAL A 97 11.68 -10.02 -8.92
C VAL A 97 11.96 -9.07 -10.08
N LYS A 98 10.91 -8.45 -10.60
CA LYS A 98 11.01 -7.45 -11.66
C LYS A 98 10.85 -6.05 -11.11
N ILE A 99 11.62 -5.13 -11.64
CA ILE A 99 11.44 -3.69 -11.40
C ILE A 99 10.06 -3.27 -11.90
N LEU A 100 9.42 -2.35 -11.18
CA LEU A 100 8.05 -1.87 -11.38
C LEU A 100 6.98 -2.97 -11.28
N SER A 101 7.27 -4.10 -10.64
CA SER A 101 6.28 -5.13 -10.39
C SER A 101 5.31 -4.72 -9.28
N LEU A 102 4.06 -5.15 -9.42
CA LEU A 102 3.00 -4.89 -8.45
C LEU A 102 3.19 -5.77 -7.22
N GLN A 103 3.18 -5.16 -6.05
CA GLN A 103 3.44 -5.80 -4.77
C GLN A 103 2.30 -5.59 -3.79
N LYS A 104 2.19 -6.48 -2.83
CA LYS A 104 1.21 -6.43 -1.75
C LYS A 104 1.85 -6.84 -0.42
N GLY A 105 1.81 -5.95 0.57
CA GLY A 105 2.00 -6.27 1.97
C GLY A 105 0.67 -6.51 2.65
N ARG A 106 0.64 -7.32 3.69
CA ARG A 106 -0.59 -7.64 4.40
C ARG A 106 -0.41 -7.74 5.91
N GLN A 107 -1.44 -7.33 6.63
CA GLN A 107 -1.64 -7.56 8.04
C GLN A 107 -3.11 -7.93 8.23
N ASN A 108 -3.42 -9.21 8.50
CA ASN A 108 -4.79 -9.73 8.65
C ASN A 108 -5.79 -9.17 7.60
N CYS A 109 -6.64 -8.21 8.01
CA CYS A 109 -7.66 -7.60 7.14
C CYS A 109 -7.11 -6.48 6.24
N LEU A 110 -5.90 -5.99 6.45
CA LEU A 110 -5.35 -4.89 5.67
C LEU A 110 -4.42 -5.37 4.55
N ARG A 111 -4.49 -4.65 3.44
CA ARG A 111 -3.59 -4.82 2.29
C ARG A 111 -3.01 -3.48 1.93
N LEU A 112 -1.68 -3.40 1.90
CA LEU A 112 -0.92 -2.25 1.43
C LEU A 112 -0.33 -2.60 0.07
N TYR A 113 -0.63 -1.78 -0.94
CA TYR A 113 -0.17 -2.00 -2.30
C TYR A 113 0.98 -1.07 -2.64
N ALA A 114 1.98 -1.62 -3.32
CA ALA A 114 3.17 -0.90 -3.70
C ALA A 114 3.69 -1.33 -5.07
N ILE A 115 4.57 -0.52 -5.63
CA ILE A 115 5.40 -0.85 -6.79
C ILE A 115 6.82 -1.06 -6.30
N LYS A 116 7.43 -2.15 -6.73
CA LYS A 116 8.81 -2.48 -6.42
C LYS A 116 9.76 -1.73 -7.37
N ILE A 117 10.68 -0.97 -6.82
CA ILE A 117 11.79 -0.35 -7.55
C ILE A 117 12.98 -1.30 -7.54
N ASP A 118 13.37 -1.78 -6.35
CA ASP A 118 14.35 -2.85 -6.16
C ASP A 118 13.98 -3.70 -4.94
N ASP A 119 14.91 -4.54 -4.44
CA ASP A 119 14.68 -5.44 -3.31
C ASP A 119 14.36 -4.72 -2.00
N ASP A 120 14.73 -3.45 -1.89
CA ASP A 120 14.62 -2.67 -0.68
C ASP A 120 14.00 -1.28 -0.89
N THR A 121 13.56 -0.98 -2.09
CA THR A 121 12.95 0.30 -2.45
C THR A 121 11.55 0.09 -3.03
N PHE A 122 10.53 0.61 -2.35
CA PHE A 122 9.13 0.45 -2.71
C PHE A 122 8.39 1.78 -2.68
N VAL A 123 7.40 1.91 -3.57
CA VAL A 123 6.53 3.10 -3.64
C VAL A 123 5.08 2.68 -3.39
N ILE A 124 4.50 3.11 -2.29
CA ILE A 124 3.12 2.84 -1.92
C ILE A 124 2.18 3.57 -2.87
N THR A 125 1.18 2.84 -3.36
CA THR A 125 0.19 3.32 -4.33
C THR A 125 -1.22 3.39 -3.77
N GLY A 126 -1.50 2.68 -2.70
CA GLY A 126 -2.81 2.60 -2.08
C GLY A 126 -2.94 1.40 -1.16
N GLY A 127 -4.16 1.10 -0.74
CA GLY A 127 -4.43 -0.03 0.13
C GLY A 127 -5.92 -0.32 0.25
N ALA A 128 -6.25 -1.45 0.85
CA ALA A 128 -7.64 -1.88 1.01
C ALA A 128 -7.87 -2.66 2.30
N ILE A 129 -9.09 -2.57 2.80
CA ILE A 129 -9.61 -3.48 3.81
C ILE A 129 -10.14 -4.72 3.08
N LYS A 130 -9.59 -5.88 3.38
CA LYS A 130 -10.02 -7.17 2.83
C LYS A 130 -10.64 -8.03 3.92
N LEU A 131 -11.96 -8.15 3.86
CA LEU A 131 -12.75 -8.93 4.82
C LEU A 131 -12.70 -10.44 4.50
N PRO A 132 -12.96 -11.33 5.49
CA PRO A 132 -12.75 -12.79 5.35
C PRO A 132 -13.48 -13.44 4.18
N LEU A 133 -14.70 -13.03 3.87
CA LEU A 133 -15.52 -13.61 2.78
C LEU A 133 -15.29 -12.93 1.43
N HIS A 134 -14.37 -11.97 1.36
CA HIS A 134 -13.96 -11.30 0.13
C HIS A 134 -12.70 -12.00 -0.45
N HIS A 135 -12.80 -12.63 -1.59
CA HIS A 135 -11.73 -13.48 -2.14
C HIS A 135 -10.87 -12.79 -3.21
N LEU A 136 -11.48 -12.10 -4.19
CA LEU A 136 -10.77 -11.49 -5.31
C LEU A 136 -10.91 -9.97 -5.35
N MET A 137 -9.86 -9.26 -5.74
CA MET A 137 -9.88 -7.78 -5.86
C MET A 137 -10.96 -7.28 -6.84
N ILE A 138 -11.23 -8.04 -7.89
CA ILE A 138 -12.24 -7.68 -8.91
C ILE A 138 -13.69 -7.81 -8.40
N GLU A 139 -13.92 -8.57 -7.31
CA GLU A 139 -15.26 -8.83 -6.78
C GLU A 139 -15.90 -7.62 -6.10
N ARG A 140 -15.10 -6.64 -5.71
CA ARG A 140 -15.57 -5.45 -5.00
C ARG A 140 -15.03 -4.18 -5.64
N ALA A 141 -15.91 -3.19 -5.77
CA ALA A 141 -15.60 -1.91 -6.43
C ALA A 141 -14.39 -1.20 -5.77
N HIS A 142 -14.28 -1.24 -4.43
CA HIS A 142 -13.19 -0.58 -3.73
C HIS A 142 -11.83 -1.22 -4.00
N THR A 143 -11.74 -2.54 -4.07
CA THR A 143 -10.48 -3.25 -4.38
C THR A 143 -10.12 -3.19 -5.86
N LEU A 144 -11.11 -3.19 -6.75
CA LEU A 144 -10.90 -2.97 -8.18
C LEU A 144 -10.34 -1.56 -8.44
N LYS A 145 -10.87 -0.55 -7.74
CA LYS A 145 -10.37 0.83 -7.83
C LYS A 145 -8.89 0.92 -7.40
N GLU A 146 -8.51 0.23 -6.34
CA GLU A 146 -7.10 0.18 -5.92
C GLU A 146 -6.20 -0.50 -6.96
N LEU A 147 -6.64 -1.57 -7.60
CA LEU A 147 -5.89 -2.22 -8.67
C LEU A 147 -5.66 -1.27 -9.86
N GLN A 148 -6.67 -0.49 -10.26
CA GLN A 148 -6.55 0.52 -11.31
C GLN A 148 -5.57 1.62 -10.93
N LYS A 149 -5.57 2.04 -9.66
CA LYS A 149 -4.67 3.03 -9.10
C LYS A 149 -3.20 2.56 -9.13
N ILE A 150 -2.95 1.30 -8.77
CA ILE A 150 -1.61 0.69 -8.87
C ILE A 150 -1.10 0.73 -10.32
N LYS A 151 -1.93 0.34 -11.27
CA LYS A 151 -1.56 0.36 -12.70
C LYS A 151 -1.26 1.76 -13.21
N LYS A 152 -2.09 2.74 -12.84
CA LYS A 152 -1.85 4.16 -13.18
C LYS A 152 -0.52 4.66 -12.63
N ALA A 153 -0.19 4.29 -11.40
CA ALA A 153 1.08 4.63 -10.77
C ALA A 153 2.28 3.98 -11.50
N GLN A 154 2.15 2.72 -11.89
CA GLN A 154 3.17 2.00 -12.69
C GLN A 154 3.39 2.69 -14.05
N ASP A 155 2.32 3.08 -14.74
CA ASP A 155 2.40 3.79 -16.01
C ASP A 155 3.05 5.17 -15.85
N TYR A 156 2.79 5.86 -14.75
CA TYR A 156 3.46 7.12 -14.42
C TYR A 156 4.97 6.95 -14.26
N LEU A 157 5.43 5.92 -13.56
CA LEU A 157 6.86 5.64 -13.41
C LEU A 157 7.51 5.33 -14.76
N ARG A 158 6.88 4.51 -15.58
CA ARG A 158 7.37 4.19 -16.93
C ARG A 158 7.43 5.41 -17.86
N ALA A 159 6.42 6.27 -17.80
CA ALA A 159 6.38 7.51 -18.58
C ALA A 159 7.46 8.52 -18.18
N ASN A 160 8.02 8.40 -16.99
CA ASN A 160 9.16 9.19 -16.52
C ASN A 160 10.49 8.43 -16.66
N GLU A 161 10.53 7.38 -17.49
CA GLU A 161 11.73 6.61 -17.84
C GLU A 161 12.43 5.94 -16.64
N ILE A 162 11.68 5.65 -15.59
CA ILE A 162 12.19 4.93 -14.43
C ILE A 162 12.24 3.43 -14.78
N ILE A 163 13.47 2.93 -14.94
CA ILE A 163 13.74 1.54 -15.35
C ILE A 163 14.57 0.75 -14.32
N ASP A 164 15.13 1.42 -13.35
CA ASP A 164 15.95 0.87 -12.27
C ASP A 164 16.00 1.81 -11.07
N GLU A 165 16.75 1.44 -10.05
CA GLU A 165 16.94 2.23 -8.85
C GLU A 165 17.68 3.55 -9.14
N ASP A 166 18.70 3.53 -9.99
CA ASP A 166 19.48 4.71 -10.34
C ASP A 166 18.59 5.78 -11.00
N SER A 167 17.82 5.40 -12.01
CA SER A 167 16.86 6.29 -12.68
C SER A 167 15.75 6.80 -11.74
N PHE A 168 15.34 5.99 -10.76
CA PHE A 168 14.39 6.40 -9.74
C PHE A 168 14.95 7.53 -8.85
N PHE A 169 16.16 7.36 -8.32
CA PHE A 169 16.77 8.38 -7.47
C PHE A 169 17.19 9.62 -8.27
N GLU A 170 17.62 9.47 -9.52
CA GLU A 170 17.85 10.61 -10.40
C GLU A 170 16.57 11.41 -10.64
N PHE A 171 15.45 10.75 -10.89
CA PHE A 171 14.14 11.39 -11.03
C PHE A 171 13.74 12.17 -9.77
N LEU A 172 13.91 11.59 -8.57
CA LEU A 172 13.60 12.26 -7.31
C LEU A 172 14.46 13.52 -7.10
N ASN A 173 15.77 13.43 -7.38
CA ASN A 173 16.70 14.54 -7.22
C ASN A 173 16.36 15.69 -8.17
N ASN A 174 16.03 15.41 -9.42
CA ASN A 174 15.66 16.43 -10.40
C ASN A 174 14.35 17.16 -10.02
N LYS A 175 13.38 16.44 -9.44
CA LYS A 175 12.10 17.03 -8.97
C LYS A 175 12.22 17.83 -7.68
N SER A 176 13.25 17.64 -6.88
CA SER A 176 13.48 18.42 -5.64
C SER A 176 14.10 19.80 -5.89
N HIS A 177 14.51 20.08 -7.12
CA HIS A 177 15.11 21.36 -7.53
C HIS A 177 14.13 22.27 -8.32
N ASP A 178 12.93 21.82 -8.62
CA ASP A 178 11.82 22.58 -9.21
C ASP A 178 10.82 23.06 -8.12
#